data_742cea863e94f0172b657696358f08b5
#
_entry.id   742cea863e94f0172b657696358f08b5
#
_cell.length_a   1.000
_cell.length_b   1.000
_cell.length_c   1.000
_cell.angle_alpha   90.00
_cell.angle_beta   90.00
_cell.angle_gamma   90.00
#
_symmetry.space_group_name_H-M   'P 1'
#
loop_
_entity.id
_entity.type
_entity.pdbx_description
1 polymer ?
#
loop_
_entity_poly.entity_id
_entity_poly.type
_entity_poly.pdbx_seq_one_letter_code
_entity_poly.pdbx_strand_id
1 'polypeptide(L)'
;DFNVDILEDIWARVIKAAEGAALGTDTRLEYEIIHGNRPVLANEVTQKIMYDNLAVIGGVKYNREEKDFAKGIYETLRQPDLEISSAEDVQPYKFSKGKGSTDVGDVSWMVPTAGLRTATWIPGTSAHTWQAVAAGGMGIGMKGMMNAAKTIAGTAVDLYNNPEAIRNAKKELLERRGPKFNYYSLLGEREPPLDYRK
;
A
#
# COMPACT_ATOMS: atom_id res chain seq x y z
N ASP A 1 9.45 -0.86 11.04
CA ASP A 1 10.38 -1.90 10.59
C ASP A 1 9.63 -3.01 9.87
N PHE A 2 10.33 -3.86 9.10
CA PHE A 2 9.77 -5.03 8.42
C PHE A 2 9.77 -6.29 9.30
N ASN A 3 10.32 -6.21 10.50
CA ASN A 3 10.27 -7.25 11.52
C ASN A 3 9.49 -6.73 12.73
N VAL A 4 8.45 -7.46 13.13
CA VAL A 4 7.57 -7.08 14.24
C VAL A 4 8.32 -7.07 15.57
N ASP A 5 9.22 -8.03 15.81
CA ASP A 5 10.01 -8.09 17.06
C ASP A 5 10.89 -6.84 17.23
N ILE A 6 11.49 -6.36 16.11
CA ILE A 6 12.26 -5.11 16.12
C ILE A 6 11.35 -3.91 16.34
N LEU A 7 10.16 -3.91 15.77
CA LEU A 7 9.16 -2.85 15.97
C LEU A 7 8.76 -2.75 17.44
N GLU A 8 8.48 -3.87 18.09
CA GLU A 8 8.12 -3.92 19.50
C GLU A 8 9.26 -3.46 20.42
N ASP A 9 10.51 -3.85 20.14
CA ASP A 9 11.68 -3.33 20.87
C ASP A 9 11.82 -1.82 20.71
N ILE A 10 11.72 -1.31 19.48
CA ILE A 10 11.77 0.13 19.22
C ILE A 10 10.65 0.86 19.98
N TRP A 11 9.43 0.32 19.95
CA TRP A 11 8.29 0.91 20.65
C TRP A 11 8.53 0.97 22.16
N ALA A 12 8.98 -0.11 22.77
CA ALA A 12 9.33 -0.13 24.19
C ALA A 12 10.38 0.93 24.57
N ARG A 13 11.36 1.16 23.68
CA ARG A 13 12.37 2.20 23.88
C ARG A 13 11.81 3.62 23.70
N VAL A 14 10.89 3.83 22.78
CA VAL A 14 10.18 5.12 22.61
C VAL A 14 9.43 5.48 23.87
N ILE A 15 8.69 4.52 24.47
CA ILE A 15 7.97 4.75 25.73
C ILE A 15 8.95 5.12 26.85
N LYS A 16 10.04 4.38 27.03
CA LYS A 16 11.06 4.70 28.04
C LYS A 16 11.68 6.08 27.87
N ALA A 17 11.89 6.49 26.61
CA ALA A 17 12.41 7.84 26.32
C ALA A 17 11.40 8.94 26.74
N ALA A 18 10.11 8.71 26.47
CA ALA A 18 9.04 9.63 26.85
C ALA A 18 8.86 9.69 28.38
N GLU A 19 8.92 8.54 29.09
CA GLU A 19 8.90 8.45 30.55
C GLU A 19 10.10 9.21 31.16
N GLY A 20 11.30 9.01 30.61
CA GLY A 20 12.51 9.70 31.04
C GLY A 20 12.41 11.22 30.86
N ALA A 21 11.82 11.68 29.77
CA ALA A 21 11.58 13.11 29.54
C ALA A 21 10.58 13.68 30.55
N ALA A 22 9.48 12.99 30.80
CA ALA A 22 8.47 13.38 31.78
C ALA A 22 9.08 13.47 33.20
N LEU A 23 9.88 12.48 33.59
CA LEU A 23 10.58 12.45 34.86
C LEU A 23 11.55 13.64 34.99
N GLY A 24 12.34 13.91 33.93
CA GLY A 24 13.34 15.00 33.94
C GLY A 24 12.73 16.41 33.94
N THR A 25 11.47 16.56 33.56
CA THR A 25 10.75 17.85 33.51
C THR A 25 9.66 18.00 34.57
N ASP A 26 9.54 17.04 35.50
CA ASP A 26 8.50 16.99 36.53
C ASP A 26 7.09 17.10 35.94
N THR A 27 6.87 16.39 34.84
CA THR A 27 5.57 16.30 34.16
C THR A 27 5.07 14.86 34.14
N ARG A 28 3.81 14.63 33.71
CA ARG A 28 3.21 13.31 33.58
C ARG A 28 3.05 12.92 32.10
N LEU A 29 3.44 11.71 31.76
CA LEU A 29 3.18 11.11 30.45
C LEU A 29 1.81 10.44 30.43
N GLU A 30 1.01 10.77 29.42
CA GLU A 30 -0.18 10.03 29.01
C GLU A 30 -0.08 9.74 27.54
N TYR A 31 -0.41 8.52 27.11
CA TYR A 31 -0.40 8.16 25.69
C TYR A 31 -1.47 7.12 25.37
N GLU A 32 -1.87 7.07 24.13
CA GLU A 32 -2.79 6.08 23.56
C GLU A 32 -2.17 5.48 22.28
N ILE A 33 -2.21 4.15 22.16
CA ILE A 33 -1.83 3.46 20.93
C ILE A 33 -3.06 3.45 20.01
N ILE A 34 -2.98 4.23 18.93
CA ILE A 34 -4.08 4.37 17.97
C ILE A 34 -3.97 3.35 16.85
N HIS A 35 -2.75 3.04 16.41
CA HIS A 35 -2.44 2.16 15.31
C HIS A 35 -1.33 1.17 15.65
N GLY A 36 -1.45 -0.05 15.11
CA GLY A 36 -0.42 -1.07 15.17
C GLY A 36 -0.59 -2.02 13.99
N ASN A 37 0.19 -1.81 12.92
CA ASN A 37 0.08 -2.58 11.68
C ASN A 37 1.32 -3.45 11.48
N ARG A 38 1.11 -4.69 11.05
CA ARG A 38 2.18 -5.56 10.59
C ARG A 38 2.72 -5.12 9.22
N PRO A 39 3.99 -5.39 8.90
CA PRO A 39 4.49 -5.18 7.55
C PRO A 39 3.76 -6.11 6.57
N VAL A 40 3.59 -5.66 5.32
CA VAL A 40 2.97 -6.49 4.28
C VAL A 40 3.84 -7.72 4.01
N LEU A 41 3.25 -8.90 4.12
CA LEU A 41 3.86 -10.17 3.74
C LEU A 41 3.58 -10.42 2.25
N ALA A 42 4.61 -10.26 1.42
CA ALA A 42 4.48 -10.43 -0.02
C ALA A 42 4.08 -11.87 -0.38
N ASN A 43 3.19 -12.02 -1.38
CA ASN A 43 2.85 -13.30 -1.99
C ASN A 43 3.12 -13.21 -3.50
N GLU A 44 4.19 -13.84 -3.95
CA GLU A 44 4.67 -13.77 -5.33
C GLU A 44 3.71 -14.42 -6.32
N VAL A 45 3.07 -15.53 -5.93
CA VAL A 45 2.12 -16.24 -6.79
C VAL A 45 0.95 -15.33 -7.16
N THR A 46 0.28 -14.74 -6.18
CA THR A 46 -0.84 -13.82 -6.45
C THR A 46 -0.39 -12.52 -7.10
N GLN A 47 0.76 -12.01 -6.72
CA GLN A 47 1.32 -10.78 -7.27
C GLN A 47 1.67 -10.92 -8.75
N LYS A 48 2.21 -12.08 -9.16
CA LYS A 48 2.53 -12.36 -10.56
C LYS A 48 1.29 -12.43 -11.43
N ILE A 49 0.24 -13.10 -10.97
CA ILE A 49 -1.06 -13.17 -11.67
C ILE A 49 -1.64 -11.76 -11.86
N MET A 50 -1.60 -10.94 -10.81
CA MET A 50 -2.07 -9.55 -10.88
C MET A 50 -1.24 -8.71 -11.85
N TYR A 51 0.09 -8.88 -11.85
CA TYR A 51 0.96 -8.19 -12.80
C TYR A 51 0.69 -8.58 -14.26
N ASP A 52 0.48 -9.87 -14.53
CA ASP A 52 0.17 -10.36 -15.88
C ASP A 52 -1.14 -9.77 -16.40
N ASN A 53 -2.16 -9.66 -15.56
CA ASN A 53 -3.40 -8.97 -15.89
C ASN A 53 -3.18 -7.46 -16.13
N LEU A 54 -2.38 -6.79 -15.30
CA LEU A 54 -2.04 -5.39 -15.52
C LEU A 54 -1.30 -5.20 -16.85
N ALA A 55 -0.39 -6.11 -17.19
CA ALA A 55 0.35 -6.06 -18.47
C ALA A 55 -0.57 -6.18 -19.69
N VAL A 56 -1.64 -6.99 -19.60
CA VAL A 56 -2.66 -7.11 -20.66
C VAL A 56 -3.50 -5.84 -20.78
N ILE A 57 -3.88 -5.23 -19.67
CA ILE A 57 -4.70 -4.02 -19.64
C ILE A 57 -3.91 -2.79 -20.06
N GLY A 58 -2.64 -2.71 -19.70
CA GLY A 58 -1.74 -1.62 -20.03
C GLY A 58 -1.88 -0.40 -19.10
N GLY A 59 -1.14 0.65 -19.44
CA GLY A 59 -1.15 1.91 -18.68
C GLY A 59 -2.32 2.82 -19.02
N VAL A 60 -2.26 4.07 -18.54
CA VAL A 60 -3.30 5.08 -18.73
C VAL A 60 -2.97 5.98 -19.90
N LYS A 61 -3.80 5.96 -20.94
CA LYS A 61 -3.65 6.81 -22.13
C LYS A 61 -4.43 8.11 -21.98
N TYR A 62 -3.72 9.23 -22.04
CA TYR A 62 -4.30 10.56 -21.95
C TYR A 62 -4.83 11.03 -23.31
N ASN A 63 -6.02 11.63 -23.33
CA ASN A 63 -6.51 12.40 -24.47
C ASN A 63 -5.83 13.78 -24.53
N ARG A 64 -6.23 14.64 -25.47
CA ARG A 64 -5.61 15.96 -25.66
C ARG A 64 -5.79 16.87 -24.45
N GLU A 65 -7.00 16.97 -23.93
CA GLU A 65 -7.30 17.81 -22.76
C GLU A 65 -6.57 17.34 -21.50
N GLU A 66 -6.50 16.02 -21.30
CA GLU A 66 -5.75 15.42 -20.19
C GLU A 66 -4.24 15.65 -20.33
N LYS A 67 -3.69 15.64 -21.57
CA LYS A 67 -2.27 15.97 -21.80
C LYS A 67 -1.98 17.43 -21.49
N ASP A 68 -2.87 18.34 -21.86
CA ASP A 68 -2.70 19.77 -21.58
C ASP A 68 -2.79 20.03 -20.07
N PHE A 69 -3.75 19.41 -19.39
CA PHE A 69 -3.88 19.45 -17.92
C PHE A 69 -2.64 18.84 -17.24
N ALA A 70 -2.18 17.67 -17.71
CA ALA A 70 -1.02 17.00 -17.14
C ALA A 70 0.25 17.85 -17.24
N LYS A 71 0.46 18.57 -18.35
CA LYS A 71 1.60 19.50 -18.49
C LYS A 71 1.54 20.62 -17.46
N GLY A 72 0.36 21.25 -17.28
CA GLY A 72 0.20 22.31 -16.29
C GLY A 72 0.49 21.85 -14.86
N ILE A 73 0.05 20.64 -14.49
CA ILE A 73 0.40 20.07 -13.18
C ILE A 73 1.90 19.71 -13.11
N TYR A 74 2.46 19.10 -14.15
CA TYR A 74 3.84 18.66 -14.19
C TYR A 74 4.83 19.80 -13.98
N GLU A 75 4.55 20.99 -14.53
CA GLU A 75 5.35 22.22 -14.35
C GLU A 75 5.40 22.70 -12.90
N THR A 76 4.45 22.27 -12.06
CA THR A 76 4.42 22.61 -10.63
C THR A 76 5.13 21.59 -9.74
N LEU A 77 5.58 20.45 -10.31
CA LEU A 77 6.25 19.40 -9.56
C LEU A 77 7.71 19.80 -9.26
N ARG A 78 8.18 19.38 -8.09
CA ARG A 78 9.60 19.55 -7.72
C ARG A 78 10.40 18.35 -8.22
N GLN A 79 11.20 18.56 -9.27
CA GLN A 79 12.13 17.54 -9.80
C GLN A 79 11.44 16.17 -10.01
N PRO A 80 10.43 16.10 -10.89
CA PRO A 80 9.78 14.84 -11.19
C PRO A 80 10.81 13.88 -11.83
N ASP A 81 10.81 12.64 -11.34
CA ASP A 81 11.72 11.56 -11.78
C ASP A 81 11.14 10.70 -12.92
N LEU A 82 9.89 10.97 -13.30
CA LEU A 82 9.16 10.23 -14.32
C LEU A 82 8.56 11.17 -15.36
N GLU A 83 8.71 10.84 -16.62
CA GLU A 83 8.07 11.54 -17.73
C GLU A 83 6.54 11.34 -17.73
N ILE A 84 5.78 12.31 -18.21
CA ILE A 84 4.30 12.22 -18.30
C ILE A 84 3.87 10.97 -19.08
N SER A 85 4.61 10.64 -20.15
CA SER A 85 4.35 9.47 -21.02
C SER A 85 4.45 8.13 -20.28
N SER A 86 5.19 8.07 -19.17
CA SER A 86 5.32 6.83 -18.38
C SER A 86 4.02 6.33 -17.76
N ALA A 87 2.95 7.16 -17.76
CA ALA A 87 1.60 6.72 -17.41
C ALA A 87 1.05 5.65 -18.38
N GLU A 88 1.51 5.64 -19.63
CA GLU A 88 1.08 4.67 -20.64
C GLU A 88 1.77 3.31 -20.51
N ASP A 89 2.86 3.23 -19.73
CA ASP A 89 3.68 2.05 -19.58
C ASP A 89 3.34 1.27 -18.30
N VAL A 90 3.34 -0.06 -18.39
CA VAL A 90 3.35 -0.92 -17.22
C VAL A 90 4.81 -1.06 -16.77
N GLN A 91 5.08 -0.63 -15.54
CA GLN A 91 6.43 -0.66 -14.98
C GLN A 91 6.91 -2.11 -14.79
N PRO A 92 8.23 -2.37 -14.93
CA PRO A 92 8.78 -3.71 -14.76
C PRO A 92 8.41 -4.34 -13.41
N TYR A 93 8.12 -5.64 -13.42
CA TYR A 93 7.89 -6.41 -12.21
C TYR A 93 9.17 -6.46 -11.37
N LYS A 94 9.12 -5.85 -10.19
CA LYS A 94 10.25 -5.84 -9.25
C LYS A 94 9.79 -5.76 -7.80
N PHE A 95 10.51 -6.40 -6.92
CA PHE A 95 10.33 -6.22 -5.49
C PHE A 95 10.87 -4.85 -5.06
N SER A 96 10.08 -4.13 -4.27
CA SER A 96 10.53 -2.88 -3.64
C SER A 96 10.04 -2.80 -2.20
N LYS A 97 10.89 -2.27 -1.31
CA LYS A 97 10.51 -1.99 0.07
C LYS A 97 9.94 -0.58 0.17
N GLY A 98 8.63 -0.47 0.33
CA GLY A 98 7.97 0.80 0.62
C GLY A 98 8.17 1.22 2.09
N LYS A 99 8.04 2.52 2.36
CA LYS A 99 8.10 3.08 3.72
C LYS A 99 6.72 3.56 4.22
N GLY A 100 5.67 3.40 3.40
CA GLY A 100 4.30 3.71 3.78
C GLY A 100 3.75 2.68 4.77
N SER A 101 2.77 3.09 5.56
CA SER A 101 2.02 2.22 6.46
C SER A 101 0.66 1.87 5.87
N THR A 102 0.17 0.67 6.12
CA THR A 102 -1.14 0.18 5.66
C THR A 102 -1.62 -0.98 6.54
N ASP A 103 -2.91 -1.03 6.82
CA ASP A 103 -3.60 -2.13 7.49
C ASP A 103 -3.68 -3.42 6.66
N VAL A 104 -3.47 -3.33 5.34
CA VAL A 104 -3.31 -4.50 4.46
C VAL A 104 -2.21 -5.44 4.94
N GLY A 105 -1.24 -4.92 5.72
CA GLY A 105 -0.22 -5.75 6.37
C GLY A 105 -0.84 -6.91 7.13
N ASP A 106 -1.71 -6.63 8.09
CA ASP A 106 -2.35 -7.66 8.93
C ASP A 106 -3.12 -8.69 8.11
N VAL A 107 -3.87 -8.24 7.09
CA VAL A 107 -4.56 -9.14 6.15
C VAL A 107 -3.60 -10.09 5.44
N SER A 108 -2.44 -9.58 5.00
CA SER A 108 -1.44 -10.35 4.24
C SER A 108 -0.79 -11.49 5.03
N TRP A 109 -0.81 -11.44 6.36
CA TRP A 109 -0.35 -12.53 7.21
C TRP A 109 -1.39 -13.63 7.39
N MET A 110 -2.66 -13.37 7.05
CA MET A 110 -3.76 -14.31 7.19
C MET A 110 -4.16 -14.96 5.88
N VAL A 111 -4.11 -14.20 4.77
CA VAL A 111 -4.48 -14.68 3.43
C VAL A 111 -3.48 -14.21 2.38
N PRO A 112 -3.24 -14.99 1.30
CA PRO A 112 -2.43 -14.54 0.17
C PRO A 112 -2.97 -13.22 -0.38
N THR A 113 -2.13 -12.21 -0.44
CA THR A 113 -2.53 -10.85 -0.80
C THR A 113 -1.65 -10.31 -1.92
N ALA A 114 -2.28 -9.70 -2.92
CA ALA A 114 -1.62 -8.96 -3.98
C ALA A 114 -2.12 -7.52 -4.00
N GLY A 115 -1.30 -6.61 -4.51
CA GLY A 115 -1.65 -5.20 -4.67
C GLY A 115 -1.07 -4.63 -5.95
N LEU A 116 -1.70 -3.58 -6.46
CA LEU A 116 -1.21 -2.84 -7.62
C LEU A 116 -1.30 -1.34 -7.38
N ARG A 117 -0.58 -0.61 -8.20
CA ARG A 117 -0.70 0.84 -8.34
C ARG A 117 -0.96 1.17 -9.79
N THR A 118 -1.85 2.13 -10.03
CA THR A 118 -2.16 2.63 -11.36
C THR A 118 -1.97 4.16 -11.39
N ALA A 119 -1.76 4.71 -12.57
CA ALA A 119 -1.53 6.14 -12.74
C ALA A 119 -2.86 6.92 -12.59
N THR A 120 -3.27 7.19 -11.35
CA THR A 120 -4.39 8.07 -11.00
C THR A 120 -3.97 9.53 -10.86
N TRP A 121 -2.66 9.79 -10.86
CA TRP A 121 -2.02 11.11 -10.83
C TRP A 121 -1.04 11.23 -11.98
N ILE A 122 -0.60 12.44 -12.26
CA ILE A 122 0.47 12.68 -13.23
C ILE A 122 1.77 12.05 -12.68
N PRO A 123 2.53 11.28 -13.49
CA PRO A 123 3.81 10.71 -13.07
C PRO A 123 4.73 11.73 -12.40
N GLY A 124 5.41 11.33 -11.33
CA GLY A 124 6.24 12.22 -10.52
C GLY A 124 5.49 12.99 -9.42
N THR A 125 4.15 12.91 -9.36
CA THR A 125 3.37 13.54 -8.30
C THR A 125 3.56 12.82 -6.96
N SER A 126 3.92 13.57 -5.92
CA SER A 126 3.99 13.04 -4.56
C SER A 126 2.62 12.85 -3.93
N ALA A 127 2.47 11.82 -3.10
CA ALA A 127 1.28 11.64 -2.26
C ALA A 127 1.11 12.83 -1.29
N HIS A 128 -0.14 13.05 -0.84
CA HIS A 128 -0.50 14.12 0.11
C HIS A 128 -0.22 15.55 -0.42
N THR A 129 -0.43 15.76 -1.72
CA THR A 129 -0.25 17.05 -2.38
C THR A 129 -1.54 17.52 -3.06
N TRP A 130 -1.66 18.83 -3.28
CA TRP A 130 -2.80 19.38 -4.02
C TRP A 130 -2.84 18.88 -5.49
N GLN A 131 -1.68 18.61 -6.08
CA GLN A 131 -1.56 18.04 -7.43
C GLN A 131 -2.21 16.65 -7.51
N ALA A 132 -2.01 15.82 -6.50
CA ALA A 132 -2.65 14.51 -6.41
C ALA A 132 -4.19 14.64 -6.31
N VAL A 133 -4.67 15.59 -5.52
CA VAL A 133 -6.11 15.87 -5.39
C VAL A 133 -6.68 16.38 -6.71
N ALA A 134 -6.02 17.33 -7.36
CA ALA A 134 -6.46 17.90 -8.64
C ALA A 134 -6.58 16.83 -9.73
N ALA A 135 -5.60 15.93 -9.84
CA ALA A 135 -5.60 14.85 -10.84
C ALA A 135 -6.61 13.74 -10.51
N GLY A 136 -6.75 13.39 -9.23
CA GLY A 136 -7.60 12.29 -8.78
C GLY A 136 -9.08 12.44 -9.12
N GLY A 137 -9.58 13.68 -9.15
CA GLY A 137 -10.96 14.01 -9.52
C GLY A 137 -11.22 14.18 -11.03
N MET A 138 -10.18 14.09 -11.85
CA MET A 138 -10.24 14.29 -13.31
C MET A 138 -10.32 12.97 -14.08
N GLY A 139 -10.45 13.06 -15.41
CA GLY A 139 -10.46 11.90 -16.32
C GLY A 139 -9.24 10.98 -16.13
N ILE A 140 -8.08 11.54 -15.81
CA ILE A 140 -6.85 10.79 -15.49
C ILE A 140 -7.07 9.85 -14.30
N GLY A 141 -7.61 10.38 -13.19
CA GLY A 141 -7.91 9.58 -12.00
C GLY A 141 -8.92 8.47 -12.28
N MET A 142 -9.99 8.79 -13.02
CA MET A 142 -11.01 7.82 -13.40
C MET A 142 -10.46 6.71 -14.29
N LYS A 143 -9.58 7.02 -15.24
CA LYS A 143 -8.93 6.01 -16.09
C LYS A 143 -8.01 5.09 -15.29
N GLY A 144 -7.21 5.66 -14.38
CA GLY A 144 -6.36 4.88 -13.49
C GLY A 144 -7.19 3.95 -12.59
N MET A 145 -8.30 4.44 -12.03
CA MET A 145 -9.25 3.62 -11.26
C MET A 145 -9.83 2.47 -12.11
N MET A 146 -10.23 2.74 -13.36
CA MET A 146 -10.76 1.71 -14.26
C MET A 146 -9.72 0.65 -14.62
N ASN A 147 -8.46 1.04 -14.82
CA ASN A 147 -7.37 0.08 -15.02
C ASN A 147 -7.18 -0.81 -13.80
N ALA A 148 -7.21 -0.24 -12.60
CA ALA A 148 -7.15 -1.02 -11.35
C ALA A 148 -8.32 -2.00 -11.24
N ALA A 149 -9.55 -1.54 -11.49
CA ALA A 149 -10.75 -2.36 -11.42
C ALA A 149 -10.71 -3.54 -12.39
N LYS A 150 -10.30 -3.30 -13.64
CA LYS A 150 -10.14 -4.35 -14.65
C LYS A 150 -9.05 -5.37 -14.27
N THR A 151 -7.92 -4.89 -13.76
CA THR A 151 -6.83 -5.75 -13.30
C THR A 151 -7.25 -6.66 -12.16
N ILE A 152 -7.93 -6.11 -11.15
CA ILE A 152 -8.45 -6.87 -10.02
C ILE A 152 -9.49 -7.91 -10.49
N ALA A 153 -10.41 -7.51 -11.36
CA ALA A 153 -11.41 -8.41 -11.90
C ALA A 153 -10.78 -9.58 -12.71
N GLY A 154 -9.81 -9.26 -13.59
CA GLY A 154 -9.06 -10.29 -14.33
C GLY A 154 -8.32 -11.25 -13.40
N THR A 155 -7.63 -10.70 -12.39
CA THR A 155 -6.95 -11.50 -11.36
C THR A 155 -7.92 -12.43 -10.61
N ALA A 156 -9.11 -11.95 -10.26
CA ALA A 156 -10.12 -12.76 -9.62
C ALA A 156 -10.59 -13.92 -10.54
N VAL A 157 -10.85 -13.62 -11.82
CA VAL A 157 -11.23 -14.63 -12.82
C VAL A 157 -10.15 -15.71 -12.95
N ASP A 158 -8.88 -15.32 -13.06
CA ASP A 158 -7.77 -16.27 -13.16
C ASP A 158 -7.66 -17.16 -11.91
N LEU A 159 -7.82 -16.60 -10.72
CA LEU A 159 -7.79 -17.35 -9.47
C LEU A 159 -8.98 -18.32 -9.37
N TYR A 160 -10.18 -17.91 -9.75
CA TYR A 160 -11.36 -18.80 -9.77
C TYR A 160 -11.21 -19.95 -10.75
N ASN A 161 -10.56 -19.72 -11.89
CA ASN A 161 -10.36 -20.75 -12.92
C ASN A 161 -9.10 -21.61 -12.66
N ASN A 162 -8.25 -21.24 -11.70
CA ASN A 162 -7.01 -21.95 -11.40
C ASN A 162 -6.87 -22.29 -9.90
N PRO A 163 -7.52 -23.38 -9.44
CA PRO A 163 -7.41 -23.83 -8.05
C PRO A 163 -5.99 -24.19 -7.62
N GLU A 164 -5.10 -24.52 -8.56
CA GLU A 164 -3.69 -24.80 -8.26
C GLU A 164 -2.94 -23.52 -7.88
N ALA A 165 -3.20 -22.41 -8.54
CA ALA A 165 -2.64 -21.11 -8.17
C ALA A 165 -3.02 -20.73 -6.72
N ILE A 166 -4.28 -20.99 -6.33
CA ILE A 166 -4.74 -20.75 -4.95
C ILE A 166 -3.99 -21.62 -3.95
N ARG A 167 -3.78 -22.91 -4.25
CA ARG A 167 -3.00 -23.82 -3.40
C ARG A 167 -1.55 -23.38 -3.27
N ASN A 168 -0.93 -22.97 -4.38
CA ASN A 168 0.45 -22.49 -4.41
C ASN A 168 0.59 -21.18 -3.64
N ALA A 169 -0.32 -20.24 -3.80
CA ALA A 169 -0.35 -18.98 -3.03
C ALA A 169 -0.47 -19.24 -1.52
N LYS A 170 -1.36 -20.16 -1.12
CA LYS A 170 -1.50 -20.55 0.28
C LYS A 170 -0.25 -21.24 0.82
N LYS A 171 0.38 -22.11 0.04
CA LYS A 171 1.64 -22.76 0.40
C LYS A 171 2.74 -21.73 0.64
N GLU A 172 2.93 -20.79 -0.29
CA GLU A 172 3.89 -19.70 -0.14
C GLU A 172 3.63 -18.86 1.11
N LEU A 173 2.37 -18.49 1.38
CA LEU A 173 2.00 -17.78 2.60
C LEU A 173 2.46 -18.53 3.86
N LEU A 174 2.16 -19.83 3.94
CA LEU A 174 2.52 -20.64 5.11
C LEU A 174 4.05 -20.77 5.29
N GLU A 175 4.79 -20.90 4.19
CA GLU A 175 6.26 -20.94 4.20
C GLU A 175 6.85 -19.60 4.66
N ARG A 176 6.36 -18.48 4.11
CA ARG A 176 6.87 -17.13 4.44
C ARG A 176 6.59 -16.71 5.87
N ARG A 177 5.40 -16.96 6.39
CA ARG A 177 5.04 -16.60 7.76
C ARG A 177 5.61 -17.55 8.81
N GLY A 178 6.03 -18.75 8.39
CA GLY A 178 6.61 -19.78 9.22
C GLY A 178 5.60 -20.58 10.05
N PRO A 179 6.00 -21.79 10.52
CA PRO A 179 5.10 -22.75 11.17
C PRO A 179 4.69 -22.35 12.59
N LYS A 180 5.43 -21.46 13.22
CA LYS A 180 5.17 -21.00 14.60
C LYS A 180 4.37 -19.70 14.66
N PHE A 181 3.94 -19.19 13.50
CA PHE A 181 3.19 -17.93 13.47
C PHE A 181 1.83 -18.09 14.15
N ASN A 182 1.59 -17.23 15.13
CA ASN A 182 0.29 -17.02 15.75
C ASN A 182 -0.06 -15.54 15.61
N TYR A 183 -1.24 -15.23 15.08
CA TYR A 183 -1.68 -13.86 14.93
C TYR A 183 -2.11 -13.30 16.29
N TYR A 184 -1.63 -12.11 16.59
CA TYR A 184 -2.14 -11.25 17.65
C TYR A 184 -2.19 -9.80 17.14
N SER A 185 -3.17 -9.06 17.58
CA SER A 185 -3.29 -7.64 17.24
C SER A 185 -2.23 -6.84 17.99
N LEU A 186 -1.52 -5.94 17.27
CA LEU A 186 -0.60 -4.99 17.91
C LEU A 186 -1.34 -3.90 18.72
N LEU A 187 -2.67 -3.83 18.61
CA LEU A 187 -3.55 -3.00 19.44
C LEU A 187 -4.07 -3.71 20.70
N GLY A 188 -3.74 -4.99 20.90
CA GLY A 188 -4.29 -5.81 21.97
C GLY A 188 -5.78 -6.11 21.76
N GLU A 189 -6.52 -6.23 22.86
CA GLU A 189 -7.96 -6.56 22.88
C GLU A 189 -8.86 -5.31 22.87
N ARG A 190 -8.34 -4.19 22.44
CA ARG A 190 -9.06 -2.92 22.38
C ARG A 190 -10.21 -2.99 21.40
N GLU A 191 -11.40 -2.54 21.81
CA GLU A 191 -12.54 -2.37 20.92
C GLU A 191 -12.29 -1.26 19.87
N PRO A 192 -12.82 -1.39 18.65
CA PRO A 192 -12.71 -0.34 17.64
C PRO A 192 -13.34 0.98 18.14
N PRO A 193 -12.64 2.12 18.01
CA PRO A 193 -13.15 3.40 18.49
C PRO A 193 -14.18 3.98 17.50
N LEU A 194 -15.37 3.38 17.41
CA LEU A 194 -16.41 3.76 16.44
C LEU A 194 -17.14 5.06 16.78
N ASP A 195 -16.87 5.63 17.94
CA ASP A 195 -17.53 6.83 18.47
C ASP A 195 -16.66 8.10 18.43
N TYR A 196 -15.47 8.04 17.84
CA TYR A 196 -14.52 9.16 17.79
C TYR A 196 -15.02 10.41 17.03
N ARG A 197 -16.15 10.33 16.35
CA ARG A 197 -16.79 11.45 15.62
C ARG A 197 -18.12 11.90 16.23
N LYS A 198 -18.45 11.46 17.43
CA LYS A 198 -19.66 11.90 18.14
C LYS A 198 -19.39 13.20 18.89
#